data_4b54594d8442d5f58aed661a1790eca8
#
_entry.id   4b54594d8442d5f58aed661a1790eca8
#
_cell.length_a   1.000
_cell.length_b   1.000
_cell.length_c   1.000
_cell.angle_alpha   90.00
_cell.angle_beta   90.00
_cell.angle_gamma   90.00
#
_symmetry.space_group_name_H-M   'P 1'
#
loop_
_entity.id
_entity.type
_entity.pdbx_description
1 polymer ?
#
loop_
_entity_poly.entity_id
_entity_poly.type
_entity_poly.pdbx_seq_one_letter_code
_entity_poly.pdbx_strand_id
1 'polypeptide(L)'
;MKKVGIALLGLGTVGGGTYKILEKNHDAFKKYEGLDIEVLHVLERNMKRVEELGVNPDIVSTDIDNVVNNKDISIVCEFFGGIEPARTFLIKALEAGKSIVTANKELFSKHWHELEAAAKRGKAGLYFEASCVGGVPIIRTITEGMQANTILSIKGIINGTTNYILSAMSENGTSYEDALKSAQELGYAEFDPTADVEGFDASYKLSILSTLSYHKKVPVQRVYREGITKISVDDISTGKKLGYTLKLLAISKNNNGKIEARVHPAFIKSSHPLAAVSGSFNAVYLVGDSVGDIMLYGRGAGDLPTGSAIVSDIIYAAHQRKPRYLPFKNDGSSRDSDFITDFKSKYYVRICATDREGILGRISTVFGKNKIGIEKVFQNEENVNSKTDIIFVTHLSHEKIIEKALKEITALDGVKNVAALIRVEE
;
A
#
# COMPACT_ATOMS: atom_id res chain seq x y z
N MET A 1 -8.43 22.08 -30.73
CA MET A 1 -7.40 21.56 -29.80
C MET A 1 -7.50 22.39 -28.52
N LYS A 2 -7.56 21.72 -27.35
CA LYS A 2 -7.68 22.41 -26.07
C LYS A 2 -6.27 22.63 -25.49
N LYS A 3 -5.92 23.86 -25.18
CA LYS A 3 -4.68 24.19 -24.45
C LYS A 3 -4.86 23.92 -22.98
N VAL A 4 -3.87 23.29 -22.34
CA VAL A 4 -3.87 22.89 -20.92
C VAL A 4 -2.53 23.28 -20.31
N GLY A 5 -2.50 24.41 -19.61
CA GLY A 5 -1.33 24.83 -18.84
C GLY A 5 -1.26 24.10 -17.51
N ILE A 6 -0.09 23.55 -17.20
CA ILE A 6 0.15 22.82 -15.95
C ILE A 6 1.36 23.38 -15.20
N ALA A 7 1.40 23.14 -13.91
CA ALA A 7 2.58 23.37 -13.07
C ALA A 7 3.05 22.08 -12.42
N LEU A 8 4.37 21.90 -12.28
CA LEU A 8 5.01 20.79 -11.60
C LEU A 8 5.64 21.27 -10.29
N LEU A 9 5.23 20.73 -9.16
CA LEU A 9 5.79 21.02 -7.84
C LEU A 9 6.79 19.93 -7.47
N GLY A 10 8.07 20.13 -7.84
CA GLY A 10 9.19 19.22 -7.66
C GLY A 10 9.57 18.47 -8.95
N LEU A 11 10.87 18.26 -9.14
CA LEU A 11 11.47 17.50 -10.24
C LEU A 11 12.25 16.27 -9.76
N GLY A 12 11.92 15.72 -8.59
CA GLY A 12 12.49 14.47 -8.09
C GLY A 12 12.21 13.29 -9.02
N THR A 13 12.25 12.08 -8.50
CA THR A 13 12.04 10.84 -9.30
C THR A 13 10.72 10.89 -10.10
N VAL A 14 9.60 11.15 -9.42
CA VAL A 14 8.27 11.13 -10.04
C VAL A 14 8.06 12.36 -10.95
N GLY A 15 8.41 13.56 -10.47
CA GLY A 15 8.26 14.79 -11.27
C GLY A 15 9.13 14.76 -12.52
N GLY A 16 10.37 14.29 -12.43
CA GLY A 16 11.24 14.11 -13.59
C GLY A 16 10.73 13.06 -14.57
N GLY A 17 10.19 11.94 -14.08
CA GLY A 17 9.53 10.93 -14.92
C GLY A 17 8.30 11.48 -15.63
N THR A 18 7.48 12.26 -14.91
CA THR A 18 6.31 12.95 -15.48
C THR A 18 6.71 13.92 -16.59
N TYR A 19 7.71 14.76 -16.33
CA TYR A 19 8.22 15.71 -17.33
C TYR A 19 8.70 15.00 -18.60
N LYS A 20 9.52 13.95 -18.47
CA LYS A 20 9.99 13.15 -19.62
C LYS A 20 8.84 12.56 -20.45
N ILE A 21 7.78 12.08 -19.80
CA ILE A 21 6.61 11.51 -20.52
C ILE A 21 5.84 12.61 -21.26
N LEU A 22 5.66 13.78 -20.63
CA LEU A 22 4.99 14.92 -21.26
C LEU A 22 5.72 15.38 -22.53
N GLU A 23 7.05 15.57 -22.44
CA GLU A 23 7.87 15.97 -23.58
C GLU A 23 7.84 14.90 -24.68
N LYS A 24 8.09 13.63 -24.32
CA LYS A 24 8.15 12.53 -25.29
C LYS A 24 6.84 12.34 -26.07
N ASN A 25 5.70 12.51 -25.43
CA ASN A 25 4.40 12.16 -25.99
C ASN A 25 3.55 13.39 -26.38
N HIS A 26 4.13 14.59 -26.39
CA HIS A 26 3.41 15.84 -26.64
C HIS A 26 2.58 15.81 -27.95
N ASP A 27 3.17 15.36 -29.06
CA ASP A 27 2.47 15.26 -30.33
C ASP A 27 1.37 14.19 -30.34
N ALA A 28 1.59 13.12 -29.61
CA ALA A 28 0.57 12.06 -29.43
C ALA A 28 -0.65 12.58 -28.66
N PHE A 29 -0.46 13.39 -27.63
CA PHE A 29 -1.56 14.00 -26.87
C PHE A 29 -2.35 14.99 -27.77
N LYS A 30 -1.67 15.76 -28.60
CA LYS A 30 -2.34 16.63 -29.56
C LYS A 30 -3.18 15.83 -30.56
N LYS A 31 -2.60 14.77 -31.09
CA LYS A 31 -3.23 13.98 -32.16
C LYS A 31 -4.38 13.11 -31.67
N TYR A 32 -4.21 12.40 -30.52
CA TYR A 32 -5.14 11.39 -30.10
C TYR A 32 -6.10 11.87 -29.01
N GLU A 33 -5.65 12.82 -28.13
CA GLU A 33 -6.45 13.36 -27.05
C GLU A 33 -7.03 14.74 -27.37
N GLY A 34 -6.57 15.41 -28.44
CA GLY A 34 -6.97 16.77 -28.78
C GLY A 34 -6.47 17.81 -27.75
N LEU A 35 -5.45 17.47 -26.96
CA LEU A 35 -4.91 18.28 -25.88
C LEU A 35 -3.52 18.80 -26.24
N ASP A 36 -3.31 20.09 -26.06
CA ASP A 36 -2.00 20.74 -26.08
C ASP A 36 -1.58 21.02 -24.62
N ILE A 37 -0.86 20.06 -24.03
CA ILE A 37 -0.46 20.13 -22.62
C ILE A 37 0.92 20.79 -22.55
N GLU A 38 1.01 21.89 -21.81
CA GLU A 38 2.22 22.71 -21.71
C GLU A 38 2.60 22.91 -20.23
N VAL A 39 3.87 22.65 -19.88
CA VAL A 39 4.42 22.96 -18.56
C VAL A 39 4.75 24.44 -18.50
N LEU A 40 3.91 25.22 -17.86
CA LEU A 40 4.06 26.68 -17.76
C LEU A 40 4.85 27.14 -16.53
N HIS A 41 4.98 26.29 -15.53
CA HIS A 41 5.73 26.60 -14.31
C HIS A 41 6.25 25.35 -13.61
N VAL A 42 7.42 25.49 -13.01
CA VAL A 42 8.05 24.44 -12.18
C VAL A 42 8.47 25.04 -10.86
N LEU A 43 8.05 24.44 -9.75
CA LEU A 43 8.49 24.79 -8.40
C LEU A 43 9.61 23.83 -7.99
N GLU A 44 10.87 24.28 -8.06
CA GLU A 44 12.05 23.45 -7.78
C GLU A 44 13.17 24.30 -7.17
N ARG A 45 13.92 23.73 -6.23
CA ARG A 45 15.09 24.36 -5.59
C ARG A 45 16.40 23.84 -6.17
N ASN A 46 16.41 22.62 -6.65
CA ASN A 46 17.59 21.97 -7.19
C ASN A 46 17.78 22.32 -8.67
N MET A 47 18.51 23.43 -8.95
CA MET A 47 18.76 23.87 -10.32
C MET A 47 19.58 22.88 -11.15
N LYS A 48 20.42 22.03 -10.51
CA LYS A 48 21.11 20.95 -11.21
C LYS A 48 20.11 19.97 -11.83
N ARG A 49 19.03 19.67 -11.11
CA ARG A 49 17.98 18.79 -11.61
C ARG A 49 17.18 19.40 -12.77
N VAL A 50 17.00 20.72 -12.74
CA VAL A 50 16.40 21.50 -13.84
C VAL A 50 17.24 21.36 -15.11
N GLU A 51 18.57 21.55 -15.00
CA GLU A 51 19.52 21.41 -16.10
C GLU A 51 19.56 19.98 -16.65
N GLU A 52 19.67 18.96 -15.77
CA GLU A 52 19.69 17.53 -16.15
C GLU A 52 18.47 17.10 -16.97
N LEU A 53 17.32 17.71 -16.70
CA LEU A 53 16.05 17.41 -17.40
C LEU A 53 15.82 18.32 -18.62
N GLY A 54 16.66 19.30 -18.85
CA GLY A 54 16.50 20.27 -19.95
C GLY A 54 15.28 21.19 -19.79
N VAL A 55 14.84 21.42 -18.55
CA VAL A 55 13.72 22.33 -18.26
C VAL A 55 14.18 23.77 -18.47
N ASN A 56 13.38 24.58 -19.17
CA ASN A 56 13.68 26.00 -19.33
C ASN A 56 13.75 26.69 -17.95
N PRO A 57 14.89 27.30 -17.55
CA PRO A 57 15.02 27.95 -16.26
C PRO A 57 14.08 29.15 -16.06
N ASP A 58 13.60 29.80 -17.12
CA ASP A 58 12.71 30.96 -17.05
C ASP A 58 11.34 30.64 -16.44
N ILE A 59 10.92 29.37 -16.49
CA ILE A 59 9.66 28.92 -15.87
C ILE A 59 9.85 28.34 -14.48
N VAL A 60 11.05 28.41 -13.88
CA VAL A 60 11.38 27.82 -12.59
C VAL A 60 11.37 28.88 -11.48
N SER A 61 10.74 28.57 -10.37
CA SER A 61 10.80 29.39 -9.15
C SER A 61 10.69 28.55 -7.88
N THR A 62 10.73 29.21 -6.74
CA THR A 62 10.45 28.58 -5.41
C THR A 62 9.19 29.15 -4.75
N ASP A 63 8.50 30.06 -5.43
CA ASP A 63 7.32 30.74 -4.90
C ASP A 63 6.03 30.16 -5.51
N ILE A 64 5.19 29.57 -4.65
CA ILE A 64 3.89 29.00 -5.04
C ILE A 64 2.93 30.06 -5.61
N ASP A 65 3.11 31.33 -5.27
CA ASP A 65 2.24 32.40 -5.75
C ASP A 65 2.35 32.61 -7.26
N ASN A 66 3.50 32.32 -7.85
CA ASN A 66 3.69 32.32 -9.30
C ASN A 66 2.81 31.26 -9.99
N VAL A 67 2.54 30.14 -9.34
CA VAL A 67 1.65 29.08 -9.82
C VAL A 67 0.18 29.46 -9.60
N VAL A 68 -0.15 29.92 -8.39
CA VAL A 68 -1.53 30.16 -7.98
C VAL A 68 -2.14 31.34 -8.75
N ASN A 69 -1.36 32.40 -8.95
CA ASN A 69 -1.82 33.63 -9.61
C ASN A 69 -1.80 33.54 -11.14
N ASN A 70 -1.13 32.55 -11.72
CA ASN A 70 -1.11 32.36 -13.16
C ASN A 70 -2.44 31.78 -13.68
N LYS A 71 -3.19 32.57 -14.45
CA LYS A 71 -4.52 32.19 -14.97
C LYS A 71 -4.49 31.11 -16.06
N ASP A 72 -3.34 30.95 -16.72
CA ASP A 72 -3.15 29.97 -17.78
C ASP A 72 -2.88 28.56 -17.23
N ILE A 73 -2.48 28.45 -15.95
CA ILE A 73 -2.31 27.18 -15.26
C ILE A 73 -3.67 26.70 -14.75
N SER A 74 -4.11 25.52 -15.20
CA SER A 74 -5.35 24.89 -14.79
C SER A 74 -5.16 23.66 -13.89
N ILE A 75 -3.99 23.01 -13.97
CA ILE A 75 -3.66 21.78 -13.21
C ILE A 75 -2.31 21.97 -12.53
N VAL A 76 -2.23 21.55 -11.26
CA VAL A 76 -1.01 21.56 -10.46
C VAL A 76 -0.68 20.13 -10.06
N CYS A 77 0.52 19.66 -10.40
CA CYS A 77 1.02 18.33 -10.12
C CYS A 77 2.01 18.39 -8.95
N GLU A 78 1.80 17.62 -7.88
CA GLU A 78 2.60 17.67 -6.65
C GLU A 78 3.38 16.37 -6.43
N PHE A 79 4.70 16.50 -6.12
CA PHE A 79 5.65 15.40 -5.98
C PHE A 79 6.58 15.54 -4.76
N PHE A 80 6.29 16.43 -3.82
CA PHE A 80 7.20 16.69 -2.69
C PHE A 80 7.27 15.52 -1.70
N GLY A 81 6.15 14.83 -1.50
CA GLY A 81 6.02 13.88 -0.39
C GLY A 81 5.90 14.57 0.98
N GLY A 82 5.56 13.80 2.01
CA GLY A 82 5.30 14.34 3.35
C GLY A 82 4.01 15.19 3.40
N ILE A 83 3.80 15.91 4.50
CA ILE A 83 2.59 16.69 4.72
C ILE A 83 2.81 18.15 4.37
N GLU A 84 3.83 18.80 4.95
CA GLU A 84 4.14 20.20 4.67
C GLU A 84 5.46 20.32 3.88
N PRO A 85 5.55 21.24 2.92
CA PRO A 85 4.60 22.29 2.55
C PRO A 85 3.48 21.86 1.58
N ALA A 86 3.46 20.60 1.16
CA ALA A 86 2.52 20.09 0.15
C ALA A 86 1.06 20.45 0.51
N ARG A 87 0.61 20.16 1.73
CA ARG A 87 -0.76 20.46 2.20
C ARG A 87 -1.13 21.93 2.00
N THR A 88 -0.28 22.84 2.49
CA THR A 88 -0.51 24.28 2.36
C THR A 88 -0.59 24.71 0.89
N PHE A 89 0.31 24.25 0.04
CA PHE A 89 0.35 24.61 -1.37
C PHE A 89 -0.86 24.06 -2.14
N LEU A 90 -1.24 22.81 -1.86
CA LEU A 90 -2.38 22.19 -2.53
C LEU A 90 -3.71 22.86 -2.14
N ILE A 91 -3.90 23.20 -0.86
CA ILE A 91 -5.10 23.94 -0.41
C ILE A 91 -5.18 25.29 -1.13
N LYS A 92 -4.07 26.04 -1.20
CA LYS A 92 -4.02 27.33 -1.87
C LYS A 92 -4.34 27.24 -3.36
N ALA A 93 -3.79 26.23 -4.05
CA ALA A 93 -4.05 26.01 -5.48
C ALA A 93 -5.50 25.59 -5.72
N LEU A 94 -6.05 24.69 -4.89
CA LEU A 94 -7.45 24.25 -4.98
C LEU A 94 -8.43 25.41 -4.81
N GLU A 95 -8.22 26.27 -3.79
CA GLU A 95 -9.05 27.46 -3.55
C GLU A 95 -8.97 28.47 -4.68
N ALA A 96 -7.85 28.55 -5.40
CA ALA A 96 -7.67 29.34 -6.62
C ALA A 96 -8.32 28.69 -7.87
N GLY A 97 -9.00 27.57 -7.72
CA GLY A 97 -9.72 26.89 -8.82
C GLY A 97 -8.83 25.97 -9.67
N LYS A 98 -7.61 25.67 -9.23
CA LYS A 98 -6.69 24.77 -9.96
C LYS A 98 -6.90 23.33 -9.52
N SER A 99 -7.08 22.43 -10.49
CA SER A 99 -7.16 20.98 -10.21
C SER A 99 -5.80 20.44 -9.79
N ILE A 100 -5.81 19.48 -8.87
CA ILE A 100 -4.60 18.86 -8.32
C ILE A 100 -4.45 17.44 -8.85
N VAL A 101 -3.22 17.09 -9.22
CA VAL A 101 -2.76 15.73 -9.50
C VAL A 101 -1.60 15.42 -8.54
N THR A 102 -1.69 14.37 -7.73
CA THR A 102 -0.67 14.09 -6.71
C THR A 102 -0.38 12.59 -6.55
N ALA A 103 0.87 12.26 -6.17
CA ALA A 103 1.29 10.94 -5.74
C ALA A 103 1.36 10.79 -4.20
N ASN A 104 0.97 11.82 -3.43
CA ASN A 104 1.21 11.92 -2.00
C ASN A 104 0.19 11.14 -1.16
N LYS A 105 0.45 9.83 -0.99
CA LYS A 105 -0.40 8.93 -0.22
C LYS A 105 -0.52 9.32 1.25
N GLU A 106 0.54 9.84 1.87
CA GLU A 106 0.54 10.21 3.29
C GLU A 106 -0.38 11.39 3.54
N LEU A 107 -0.25 12.44 2.75
CA LEU A 107 -1.10 13.62 2.81
C LEU A 107 -2.57 13.25 2.60
N PHE A 108 -2.85 12.44 1.56
CA PHE A 108 -4.21 12.01 1.26
C PHE A 108 -4.82 11.16 2.38
N SER A 109 -4.09 10.18 2.93
CA SER A 109 -4.61 9.32 4.00
C SER A 109 -4.97 10.07 5.28
N LYS A 110 -4.25 11.18 5.57
CA LYS A 110 -4.43 11.97 6.80
C LYS A 110 -5.34 13.18 6.65
N HIS A 111 -5.29 13.86 5.48
CA HIS A 111 -5.90 15.19 5.27
C HIS A 111 -6.88 15.24 4.09
N TRP A 112 -7.38 14.11 3.61
CA TRP A 112 -8.27 14.06 2.46
C TRP A 112 -9.45 15.03 2.53
N HIS A 113 -10.18 15.05 3.65
CA HIS A 113 -11.37 15.90 3.78
C HIS A 113 -11.06 17.40 3.74
N GLU A 114 -9.88 17.83 4.18
CA GLU A 114 -9.45 19.21 4.07
C GLU A 114 -9.19 19.60 2.61
N LEU A 115 -8.49 18.72 1.87
CA LEU A 115 -8.24 18.90 0.44
C LEU A 115 -9.55 18.89 -0.35
N GLU A 116 -10.47 17.98 -0.02
CA GLU A 116 -11.77 17.91 -0.69
C GLU A 116 -12.64 19.14 -0.38
N ALA A 117 -12.60 19.64 0.85
CA ALA A 117 -13.29 20.88 1.20
C ALA A 117 -12.74 22.09 0.43
N ALA A 118 -11.41 22.20 0.30
CA ALA A 118 -10.76 23.22 -0.52
C ALA A 118 -11.13 23.08 -2.00
N ALA A 119 -11.11 21.86 -2.52
CA ALA A 119 -11.49 21.55 -3.90
C ALA A 119 -12.95 21.97 -4.20
N LYS A 120 -13.86 21.68 -3.29
CA LYS A 120 -15.28 22.09 -3.42
C LYS A 120 -15.45 23.62 -3.40
N ARG A 121 -14.70 24.33 -2.54
CA ARG A 121 -14.71 25.81 -2.51
C ARG A 121 -14.23 26.41 -3.83
N GLY A 122 -13.11 25.92 -4.35
CA GLY A 122 -12.53 26.38 -5.62
C GLY A 122 -13.14 25.78 -6.87
N LYS A 123 -14.09 24.82 -6.75
CA LYS A 123 -14.67 24.06 -7.87
C LYS A 123 -13.60 23.33 -8.67
N ALA A 124 -12.54 22.86 -8.03
CA ALA A 124 -11.37 22.20 -8.59
C ALA A 124 -11.42 20.68 -8.40
N GLY A 125 -10.74 19.93 -9.27
CA GLY A 125 -10.65 18.48 -9.18
C GLY A 125 -9.51 18.00 -8.29
N LEU A 126 -9.65 16.78 -7.73
CA LEU A 126 -8.60 16.05 -7.03
C LEU A 126 -8.36 14.72 -7.72
N TYR A 127 -7.13 14.48 -8.16
CA TYR A 127 -6.70 13.28 -8.89
C TYR A 127 -5.46 12.73 -8.22
N PHE A 128 -5.44 11.45 -7.93
CA PHE A 128 -4.39 10.85 -7.08
C PHE A 128 -4.11 9.38 -7.40
N GLU A 129 -4.29 8.97 -8.67
CA GLU A 129 -4.01 7.60 -9.13
C GLU A 129 -2.61 7.13 -8.71
N ALA A 130 -1.62 8.00 -8.88
CA ALA A 130 -0.23 7.73 -8.55
C ALA A 130 0.05 7.55 -7.04
N SER A 131 -0.90 7.88 -6.17
CA SER A 131 -0.74 7.70 -4.71
C SER A 131 -0.80 6.24 -4.27
N CYS A 132 -1.41 5.37 -5.06
CA CYS A 132 -1.55 3.94 -4.76
C CYS A 132 -1.01 3.09 -5.91
N VAL A 133 -0.07 2.19 -5.59
CA VAL A 133 0.42 1.14 -6.51
C VAL A 133 1.04 1.67 -7.82
N GLY A 134 1.53 2.90 -7.81
CA GLY A 134 2.32 3.52 -8.88
C GLY A 134 1.67 3.43 -10.26
N GLY A 135 2.25 2.63 -11.15
CA GLY A 135 1.76 2.48 -12.54
C GLY A 135 0.52 1.59 -12.71
N VAL A 136 -0.02 1.00 -11.64
CA VAL A 136 -1.23 0.16 -11.69
C VAL A 136 -2.48 1.03 -11.50
N PRO A 137 -3.42 1.10 -12.48
CA PRO A 137 -4.57 2.01 -12.46
C PRO A 137 -5.68 1.51 -11.50
N ILE A 138 -5.37 1.42 -10.20
CA ILE A 138 -6.26 0.82 -9.20
C ILE A 138 -7.38 1.77 -8.75
N ILE A 139 -7.09 3.05 -8.58
CA ILE A 139 -8.09 4.03 -8.10
C ILE A 139 -9.18 4.19 -9.14
N ARG A 140 -8.81 4.35 -10.41
CA ARG A 140 -9.78 4.46 -11.51
C ARG A 140 -10.55 3.16 -11.72
N THR A 141 -9.91 2.00 -11.55
CA THR A 141 -10.60 0.72 -11.56
C THR A 141 -11.69 0.67 -10.49
N ILE A 142 -11.38 1.06 -9.25
CA ILE A 142 -12.36 1.09 -8.15
C ILE A 142 -13.46 2.11 -8.42
N THR A 143 -13.10 3.34 -8.83
CA THR A 143 -14.04 4.46 -8.89
C THR A 143 -14.85 4.53 -10.17
N GLU A 144 -14.40 3.90 -11.24
CA GLU A 144 -15.05 3.94 -12.56
C GLU A 144 -15.32 2.55 -13.13
N GLY A 145 -14.32 1.64 -13.11
CA GLY A 145 -14.45 0.33 -13.71
C GLY A 145 -15.38 -0.61 -12.94
N MET A 146 -15.48 -0.43 -11.61
CA MET A 146 -16.24 -1.32 -10.73
C MET A 146 -17.51 -0.65 -10.14
N GLN A 147 -17.99 0.44 -10.69
CA GLN A 147 -19.17 1.18 -10.17
C GLN A 147 -20.44 0.35 -10.07
N ALA A 148 -20.58 -0.69 -10.90
CA ALA A 148 -21.73 -1.59 -10.87
C ALA A 148 -21.62 -2.65 -9.74
N ASN A 149 -20.54 -2.66 -8.96
CA ASN A 149 -20.28 -3.68 -7.96
C ASN A 149 -20.21 -3.10 -6.55
N THR A 150 -20.60 -3.92 -5.57
CA THR A 150 -20.18 -3.74 -4.18
C THR A 150 -18.84 -4.44 -4.01
N ILE A 151 -17.79 -3.70 -3.65
CA ILE A 151 -16.49 -4.30 -3.36
C ILE A 151 -16.57 -4.97 -1.98
N LEU A 152 -16.37 -6.29 -1.97
CA LEU A 152 -16.45 -7.12 -0.77
C LEU A 152 -15.13 -7.19 -0.03
N SER A 153 -14.02 -7.30 -0.79
CA SER A 153 -12.69 -7.37 -0.20
C SER A 153 -11.60 -6.87 -1.15
N ILE A 154 -10.51 -6.44 -0.52
CA ILE A 154 -9.24 -6.07 -1.15
C ILE A 154 -8.16 -6.92 -0.49
N LYS A 155 -7.31 -7.57 -1.28
CA LYS A 155 -6.04 -8.15 -0.85
C LYS A 155 -4.95 -7.60 -1.78
N GLY A 156 -3.82 -7.12 -1.24
CA GLY A 156 -2.80 -6.53 -2.10
C GLY A 156 -1.38 -6.69 -1.59
N ILE A 157 -0.47 -6.87 -2.52
CA ILE A 157 0.97 -6.66 -2.36
C ILE A 157 1.22 -5.26 -2.92
N ILE A 158 1.20 -4.25 -2.04
CA ILE A 158 1.16 -2.83 -2.42
C ILE A 158 2.42 -2.05 -2.00
N ASN A 159 3.45 -2.78 -1.56
CA ASN A 159 4.77 -2.22 -1.28
C ASN A 159 5.85 -3.07 -1.99
N GLY A 160 6.57 -2.47 -2.92
CA GLY A 160 7.57 -3.16 -3.75
C GLY A 160 8.82 -3.56 -2.98
N THR A 161 9.26 -2.73 -2.03
CA THR A 161 10.46 -2.97 -1.21
C THR A 161 10.30 -4.24 -0.37
N THR A 162 9.21 -4.35 0.37
CA THR A 162 8.93 -5.53 1.20
C THR A 162 8.68 -6.78 0.38
N ASN A 163 8.04 -6.65 -0.79
CA ASN A 163 7.86 -7.79 -1.68
C ASN A 163 9.20 -8.28 -2.24
N TYR A 164 10.11 -7.36 -2.60
CA TYR A 164 11.46 -7.72 -3.04
C TYR A 164 12.23 -8.46 -1.92
N ILE A 165 12.25 -7.92 -0.69
CA ILE A 165 12.94 -8.52 0.46
C ILE A 165 12.42 -9.93 0.72
N LEU A 166 11.10 -10.12 0.85
CA LEU A 166 10.49 -11.43 1.11
C LEU A 166 10.69 -12.40 -0.05
N SER A 167 10.72 -11.92 -1.30
CA SER A 167 11.03 -12.76 -2.47
C SER A 167 12.47 -13.23 -2.42
N ALA A 168 13.45 -12.36 -2.16
CA ALA A 168 14.86 -12.70 -2.05
C ALA A 168 15.12 -13.71 -0.92
N MET A 169 14.51 -13.51 0.26
CA MET A 169 14.57 -14.46 1.38
C MET A 169 13.99 -15.83 0.98
N SER A 170 12.88 -15.85 0.24
CA SER A 170 12.19 -17.09 -0.15
C SER A 170 12.91 -17.86 -1.27
N GLU A 171 13.51 -17.16 -2.23
CA GLU A 171 14.13 -17.74 -3.43
C GLU A 171 15.59 -18.15 -3.16
N ASN A 172 16.33 -17.29 -2.46
CA ASN A 172 17.78 -17.44 -2.26
C ASN A 172 18.15 -17.96 -0.85
N GLY A 173 17.20 -18.02 0.09
CA GLY A 173 17.48 -18.37 1.48
C GLY A 173 18.34 -17.34 2.21
N THR A 174 18.38 -16.09 1.73
CA THR A 174 19.16 -14.99 2.33
C THR A 174 18.50 -14.47 3.60
N SER A 175 19.30 -13.95 4.54
CA SER A 175 18.80 -13.31 5.76
C SER A 175 17.98 -12.04 5.41
N TYR A 176 17.17 -11.57 6.37
CA TYR A 176 16.46 -10.30 6.23
C TYR A 176 17.43 -9.14 6.01
N GLU A 177 18.52 -9.10 6.76
CA GLU A 177 19.55 -8.06 6.71
C GLU A 177 20.23 -8.01 5.32
N ASP A 178 20.60 -9.16 4.78
CA ASP A 178 21.23 -9.23 3.45
C ASP A 178 20.25 -8.88 2.33
N ALA A 179 19.01 -9.33 2.44
CA ALA A 179 17.96 -8.99 1.49
C ALA A 179 17.61 -7.48 1.50
N LEU A 180 17.58 -6.86 2.70
CA LEU A 180 17.40 -5.41 2.84
C LEU A 180 18.58 -4.65 2.24
N LYS A 181 19.81 -5.05 2.53
CA LYS A 181 21.01 -4.44 1.95
C LYS A 181 20.98 -4.49 0.43
N SER A 182 20.64 -5.65 -0.13
CA SER A 182 20.48 -5.80 -1.58
C SER A 182 19.39 -4.90 -2.15
N ALA A 183 18.26 -4.73 -1.44
CA ALA A 183 17.21 -3.81 -1.82
C ALA A 183 17.68 -2.35 -1.85
N GLN A 184 18.54 -1.95 -0.90
CA GLN A 184 19.15 -0.61 -0.86
C GLN A 184 20.13 -0.39 -1.99
N GLU A 185 21.02 -1.35 -2.27
CA GLU A 185 22.00 -1.32 -3.38
C GLU A 185 21.32 -1.20 -4.75
N LEU A 186 20.16 -1.84 -4.92
CA LEU A 186 19.34 -1.78 -6.13
C LEU A 186 18.41 -0.57 -6.21
N GLY A 187 18.38 0.26 -5.16
CA GLY A 187 17.51 1.45 -5.09
C GLY A 187 16.04 1.16 -4.85
N TYR A 188 15.68 -0.04 -4.38
CA TYR A 188 14.31 -0.37 -3.97
C TYR A 188 13.99 0.08 -2.55
N ALA A 189 15.00 0.20 -1.68
CA ALA A 189 14.88 0.71 -0.33
C ALA A 189 15.74 1.96 -0.15
N GLU A 190 15.25 2.94 0.60
CA GLU A 190 16.02 4.08 1.08
C GLU A 190 16.93 3.67 2.25
N PHE A 191 17.83 4.58 2.65
CA PHE A 191 18.71 4.35 3.80
C PHE A 191 17.90 4.10 5.09
N ASP A 192 16.83 4.87 5.32
CA ASP A 192 15.83 4.56 6.34
C ASP A 192 14.63 3.84 5.71
N PRO A 193 14.56 2.51 5.78
CA PRO A 193 13.50 1.73 5.18
C PRO A 193 12.24 1.60 6.05
N THR A 194 12.19 2.25 7.21
CA THR A 194 11.16 2.07 8.24
C THR A 194 9.75 2.20 7.68
N ALA A 195 9.50 3.17 6.80
CA ALA A 195 8.20 3.37 6.19
C ALA A 195 7.70 2.14 5.41
N ASP A 196 8.62 1.40 4.79
CA ASP A 196 8.33 0.20 4.01
C ASP A 196 8.26 -1.03 4.93
N VAL A 197 9.37 -1.34 5.62
CA VAL A 197 9.52 -2.61 6.34
C VAL A 197 8.61 -2.74 7.55
N GLU A 198 8.20 -1.62 8.17
CA GLU A 198 7.20 -1.58 9.24
C GLU A 198 5.76 -1.46 8.71
N GLY A 199 5.55 -1.39 7.38
CA GLY A 199 4.25 -1.42 6.71
C GLY A 199 3.46 -0.11 6.74
N PHE A 200 4.08 1.04 7.04
CA PHE A 200 3.40 2.34 7.03
C PHE A 200 2.94 2.72 5.62
N ASP A 201 3.80 2.58 4.60
CA ASP A 201 3.47 2.86 3.20
C ASP A 201 2.24 2.06 2.75
N ALA A 202 2.23 0.75 3.03
CA ALA A 202 1.10 -0.11 2.71
C ALA A 202 -0.18 0.29 3.46
N SER A 203 -0.05 0.77 4.71
CA SER A 203 -1.19 1.23 5.52
C SER A 203 -1.82 2.51 4.98
N TYR A 204 -1.01 3.48 4.52
CA TYR A 204 -1.52 4.69 3.86
C TYR A 204 -2.31 4.33 2.59
N LYS A 205 -1.74 3.49 1.74
CA LYS A 205 -2.40 3.03 0.51
C LYS A 205 -3.68 2.26 0.79
N LEU A 206 -3.67 1.33 1.75
CA LEU A 206 -4.85 0.57 2.12
C LEU A 206 -5.97 1.45 2.68
N SER A 207 -5.63 2.46 3.49
CA SER A 207 -6.57 3.48 3.99
C SER A 207 -7.30 4.17 2.84
N ILE A 208 -6.57 4.60 1.81
CA ILE A 208 -7.13 5.24 0.61
C ILE A 208 -8.03 4.26 -0.17
N LEU A 209 -7.52 3.07 -0.50
CA LEU A 209 -8.25 2.09 -1.28
C LEU A 209 -9.53 1.62 -0.58
N SER A 210 -9.48 1.40 0.74
CA SER A 210 -10.65 1.02 1.54
C SER A 210 -11.69 2.13 1.61
N THR A 211 -11.23 3.38 1.75
CA THR A 211 -12.12 4.56 1.76
C THR A 211 -12.89 4.67 0.46
N LEU A 212 -12.21 4.50 -0.68
CA LEU A 212 -12.83 4.51 -2.02
C LEU A 212 -13.83 3.36 -2.19
N SER A 213 -13.41 2.14 -1.84
CA SER A 213 -14.20 0.93 -2.07
C SER A 213 -15.48 0.86 -1.25
N TYR A 214 -15.46 1.41 -0.04
CA TYR A 214 -16.61 1.30 0.88
C TYR A 214 -17.38 2.60 1.04
N HIS A 215 -16.97 3.67 0.33
CA HIS A 215 -17.57 5.00 0.44
C HIS A 215 -17.68 5.49 1.89
N LYS A 216 -16.69 5.15 2.70
CA LYS A 216 -16.61 5.46 4.12
C LYS A 216 -15.16 5.70 4.51
N LYS A 217 -14.89 6.78 5.24
CA LYS A 217 -13.53 7.10 5.67
C LYS A 217 -12.95 5.98 6.51
N VAL A 218 -11.81 5.45 6.10
CA VAL A 218 -11.01 4.47 6.83
C VAL A 218 -9.72 5.16 7.28
N PRO A 219 -9.67 5.72 8.50
CA PRO A 219 -8.48 6.39 9.01
C PRO A 219 -7.32 5.40 9.10
N VAL A 220 -6.11 5.85 8.76
CA VAL A 220 -4.91 5.00 8.79
C VAL A 220 -4.64 4.42 10.20
N GLN A 221 -5.05 5.14 11.26
CA GLN A 221 -4.94 4.69 12.65
C GLN A 221 -5.83 3.47 12.97
N ARG A 222 -6.81 3.16 12.11
CA ARG A 222 -7.69 1.99 12.21
C ARG A 222 -7.18 0.79 11.40
N VAL A 223 -6.11 0.97 10.64
CA VAL A 223 -5.43 -0.13 9.96
C VAL A 223 -4.52 -0.84 10.97
N TYR A 224 -4.81 -2.11 11.29
CA TYR A 224 -3.87 -2.94 12.04
C TYR A 224 -2.59 -3.09 11.23
N ARG A 225 -1.42 -2.99 11.87
CA ARG A 225 -0.16 -3.00 11.16
C ARG A 225 0.92 -3.80 11.90
N GLU A 226 1.62 -4.63 11.12
CA GLU A 226 2.79 -5.37 11.56
C GLU A 226 3.80 -5.43 10.40
N GLY A 227 5.07 -5.16 10.69
CA GLY A 227 6.17 -5.16 9.72
C GLY A 227 6.76 -6.55 9.46
N ILE A 228 7.79 -6.59 8.60
CA ILE A 228 8.46 -7.84 8.19
C ILE A 228 9.77 -8.11 8.94
N THR A 229 10.21 -7.22 9.80
CA THR A 229 11.53 -7.26 10.45
C THR A 229 11.75 -8.48 11.34
N LYS A 230 10.68 -9.15 11.78
CA LYS A 230 10.73 -10.35 12.63
C LYS A 230 10.61 -11.66 11.87
N ILE A 231 10.55 -11.62 10.55
CA ILE A 231 10.39 -12.80 9.73
C ILE A 231 11.73 -13.52 9.58
N SER A 232 11.75 -14.83 9.80
CA SER A 232 12.94 -15.66 9.60
C SER A 232 12.87 -16.47 8.31
N VAL A 233 14.03 -16.84 7.79
CA VAL A 233 14.14 -17.74 6.63
C VAL A 233 13.57 -19.12 6.94
N ASP A 234 13.71 -19.59 8.20
CA ASP A 234 13.16 -20.87 8.63
C ASP A 234 11.64 -20.91 8.54
N ASP A 235 10.97 -19.80 8.93
CA ASP A 235 9.51 -19.70 8.82
C ASP A 235 9.07 -19.71 7.36
N ILE A 236 9.79 -18.99 6.48
CA ILE A 236 9.52 -18.98 5.04
C ILE A 236 9.71 -20.37 4.45
N SER A 237 10.83 -21.04 4.75
CA SER A 237 11.14 -22.40 4.27
C SER A 237 10.10 -23.41 4.73
N THR A 238 9.72 -23.35 6.01
CA THR A 238 8.69 -24.24 6.57
C THR A 238 7.33 -23.95 5.94
N GLY A 239 6.94 -22.67 5.79
CA GLY A 239 5.71 -22.30 5.10
C GLY A 239 5.67 -22.84 3.66
N LYS A 240 6.78 -22.79 2.94
CA LYS A 240 6.91 -23.33 1.59
C LYS A 240 6.70 -24.86 1.56
N LYS A 241 7.29 -25.61 2.50
CA LYS A 241 7.05 -27.06 2.66
C LYS A 241 5.59 -27.37 2.94
N LEU A 242 4.85 -26.46 3.58
CA LEU A 242 3.43 -26.57 3.89
C LEU A 242 2.52 -26.12 2.72
N GLY A 243 3.10 -25.69 1.59
CA GLY A 243 2.35 -25.22 0.42
C GLY A 243 1.91 -23.77 0.50
N TYR A 244 2.60 -22.94 1.31
CA TYR A 244 2.32 -21.51 1.46
C TYR A 244 3.46 -20.64 0.92
N THR A 245 3.12 -19.43 0.55
CA THR A 245 4.05 -18.35 0.19
C THR A 245 3.83 -17.19 1.14
N LEU A 246 4.91 -16.63 1.69
CA LEU A 246 4.85 -15.49 2.59
C LEU A 246 4.85 -14.18 1.81
N LYS A 247 3.93 -13.28 2.15
CA LYS A 247 3.83 -11.92 1.60
C LYS A 247 3.50 -10.92 2.70
N LEU A 248 3.90 -9.66 2.54
CA LEU A 248 3.27 -8.57 3.30
C LEU A 248 1.97 -8.22 2.60
N LEU A 249 0.84 -8.55 3.22
CA LEU A 249 -0.48 -8.33 2.64
C LEU A 249 -1.16 -7.12 3.26
N ALA A 250 -1.69 -6.27 2.40
CA ALA A 250 -2.69 -5.28 2.75
C ALA A 250 -4.08 -5.90 2.49
N ILE A 251 -4.88 -6.02 3.54
CA ILE A 251 -6.17 -6.72 3.51
C ILE A 251 -7.25 -5.79 4.03
N SER A 252 -8.32 -5.64 3.26
CA SER A 252 -9.53 -4.97 3.74
C SER A 252 -10.77 -5.75 3.34
N LYS A 253 -11.74 -5.84 4.25
CA LYS A 253 -13.01 -6.55 4.03
C LYS A 253 -14.17 -5.69 4.52
N ASN A 254 -15.26 -5.72 3.79
CA ASN A 254 -16.52 -5.13 4.20
C ASN A 254 -17.49 -6.23 4.67
N ASN A 255 -17.60 -6.37 5.96
CA ASN A 255 -18.47 -7.36 6.60
C ASN A 255 -19.80 -6.68 7.00
N ASN A 256 -20.72 -6.54 6.03
CA ASN A 256 -22.03 -5.91 6.25
C ASN A 256 -21.95 -4.50 6.85
N GLY A 257 -21.06 -3.67 6.31
CA GLY A 257 -20.85 -2.28 6.75
C GLY A 257 -19.84 -2.10 7.88
N LYS A 258 -19.33 -3.20 8.47
CA LYS A 258 -18.17 -3.18 9.37
C LYS A 258 -16.89 -3.48 8.60
N ILE A 259 -15.91 -2.61 8.73
CA ILE A 259 -14.68 -2.67 7.96
C ILE A 259 -13.58 -3.33 8.79
N GLU A 260 -12.95 -4.31 8.20
CA GLU A 260 -11.67 -4.87 8.63
C GLU A 260 -10.58 -4.31 7.73
N ALA A 261 -9.51 -3.74 8.30
CA ALA A 261 -8.37 -3.23 7.54
C ALA A 261 -7.07 -3.56 8.27
N ARG A 262 -6.13 -4.25 7.59
CA ARG A 262 -4.88 -4.71 8.20
C ARG A 262 -3.76 -4.87 7.18
N VAL A 263 -2.53 -4.64 7.63
CA VAL A 263 -1.28 -4.84 6.91
C VAL A 263 -0.35 -5.66 7.78
N HIS A 264 0.00 -6.85 7.34
CA HIS A 264 0.90 -7.73 8.10
C HIS A 264 1.50 -8.82 7.21
N PRO A 265 2.60 -9.46 7.62
CA PRO A 265 3.07 -10.69 7.01
C PRO A 265 1.97 -11.76 7.09
N ALA A 266 1.73 -12.43 5.98
CA ALA A 266 0.76 -13.52 5.92
C ALA A 266 1.22 -14.61 4.96
N PHE A 267 0.97 -15.84 5.33
CA PHE A 267 1.03 -16.98 4.45
C PHE A 267 -0.24 -17.05 3.60
N ILE A 268 -0.08 -17.22 2.30
CA ILE A 268 -1.16 -17.54 1.36
C ILE A 268 -0.86 -18.86 0.67
N LYS A 269 -1.90 -19.58 0.22
CA LYS A 269 -1.68 -20.80 -0.55
C LYS A 269 -0.82 -20.50 -1.77
N SER A 270 0.16 -21.33 -2.07
CA SER A 270 1.04 -21.14 -3.25
C SER A 270 0.29 -21.17 -4.57
N SER A 271 -0.96 -21.69 -4.60
CA SER A 271 -1.87 -21.64 -5.74
C SER A 271 -2.65 -20.33 -5.88
N HIS A 272 -2.62 -19.43 -4.87
CA HIS A 272 -3.30 -18.13 -4.95
C HIS A 272 -2.58 -17.22 -5.95
N PRO A 273 -3.28 -16.47 -6.82
CA PRO A 273 -2.64 -15.60 -7.83
C PRO A 273 -1.61 -14.61 -7.25
N LEU A 274 -1.84 -14.06 -6.06
CA LEU A 274 -0.88 -13.18 -5.39
C LEU A 274 0.43 -13.88 -4.99
N ALA A 275 0.46 -15.20 -4.86
CA ALA A 275 1.68 -15.92 -4.49
C ALA A 275 2.77 -15.82 -5.57
N ALA A 276 2.37 -15.72 -6.83
CA ALA A 276 3.28 -15.59 -7.97
C ALA A 276 3.88 -14.19 -8.15
N VAL A 277 3.41 -13.19 -7.41
CA VAL A 277 3.91 -11.82 -7.50
C VAL A 277 5.24 -11.71 -6.77
N SER A 278 6.35 -11.68 -7.50
CA SER A 278 7.73 -11.65 -6.96
C SER A 278 8.47 -10.35 -7.26
N GLY A 279 9.67 -10.20 -6.71
CA GLY A 279 10.51 -9.03 -6.88
C GLY A 279 9.85 -7.75 -6.36
N SER A 280 10.10 -6.63 -7.01
CA SER A 280 9.53 -5.31 -6.64
C SER A 280 8.14 -5.04 -7.23
N PHE A 281 7.49 -6.05 -7.83
CA PHE A 281 6.16 -5.88 -8.41
C PHE A 281 5.07 -5.79 -7.34
N ASN A 282 4.00 -5.10 -7.71
CA ASN A 282 2.80 -4.97 -6.91
C ASN A 282 1.60 -5.64 -7.59
N ALA A 283 0.62 -6.02 -6.78
CA ALA A 283 -0.66 -6.51 -7.26
C ALA A 283 -1.78 -6.20 -6.27
N VAL A 284 -2.96 -5.92 -6.79
CA VAL A 284 -4.17 -5.76 -6.00
C VAL A 284 -5.23 -6.73 -6.53
N TYR A 285 -5.74 -7.53 -5.62
CA TYR A 285 -6.80 -8.50 -5.84
C TYR A 285 -8.09 -7.98 -5.21
N LEU A 286 -9.09 -7.73 -6.02
CA LEU A 286 -10.39 -7.20 -5.64
C LEU A 286 -11.46 -8.28 -5.81
N VAL A 287 -12.41 -8.32 -4.90
CA VAL A 287 -13.61 -9.16 -5.02
C VAL A 287 -14.83 -8.27 -5.09
N GLY A 288 -15.51 -8.28 -6.23
CA GLY A 288 -16.81 -7.62 -6.43
C GLY A 288 -17.96 -8.63 -6.34
N ASP A 289 -19.12 -8.16 -5.86
CA ASP A 289 -20.31 -9.02 -5.71
C ASP A 289 -20.87 -9.56 -7.03
N SER A 290 -20.65 -8.83 -8.12
CA SER A 290 -21.20 -9.19 -9.44
C SER A 290 -20.13 -9.67 -10.40
N VAL A 291 -18.94 -9.05 -10.41
CA VAL A 291 -17.86 -9.39 -11.33
C VAL A 291 -16.98 -10.55 -10.82
N GLY A 292 -17.05 -10.85 -9.51
CA GLY A 292 -16.15 -11.82 -8.88
C GLY A 292 -14.74 -11.24 -8.67
N ASP A 293 -13.75 -12.05 -8.96
CA ASP A 293 -12.34 -11.79 -8.69
C ASP A 293 -11.68 -11.01 -9.83
N ILE A 294 -11.00 -9.92 -9.49
CA ILE A 294 -10.17 -9.14 -10.42
C ILE A 294 -8.80 -8.97 -9.78
N MET A 295 -7.74 -9.15 -10.58
CA MET A 295 -6.36 -8.86 -10.17
C MET A 295 -5.72 -7.86 -11.13
N LEU A 296 -5.16 -6.78 -10.58
CA LEU A 296 -4.30 -5.85 -11.30
C LEU A 296 -2.86 -6.06 -10.83
N TYR A 297 -1.93 -6.09 -11.77
CA TYR A 297 -0.52 -6.38 -11.53
C TYR A 297 0.35 -5.43 -12.34
N GLY A 298 1.46 -4.96 -11.76
CA GLY A 298 2.41 -4.10 -12.45
C GLY A 298 3.51 -3.52 -11.53
N ARG A 299 4.22 -2.52 -12.03
CA ARG A 299 5.23 -1.82 -11.24
C ARG A 299 4.56 -0.83 -10.29
N GLY A 300 4.81 -1.00 -8.98
CA GLY A 300 4.20 -0.20 -7.91
C GLY A 300 4.92 1.12 -7.61
N ALA A 301 6.10 1.34 -8.19
CA ALA A 301 6.92 2.54 -8.01
C ALA A 301 7.87 2.71 -9.21
N GLY A 302 8.58 3.82 -9.25
CA GLY A 302 9.55 4.17 -10.28
C GLY A 302 9.19 5.49 -10.97
N ASP A 303 10.16 6.10 -11.65
CA ASP A 303 10.00 7.38 -12.32
C ASP A 303 8.94 7.34 -13.44
N LEU A 304 9.09 6.46 -14.42
CA LEU A 304 8.16 6.34 -15.52
C LEU A 304 6.83 5.67 -15.16
N PRO A 305 6.78 4.57 -14.38
CA PRO A 305 5.50 3.97 -13.98
C PRO A 305 4.61 4.95 -13.23
N THR A 306 5.16 5.64 -12.20
CA THR A 306 4.40 6.61 -11.42
C THR A 306 4.09 7.86 -12.25
N GLY A 307 5.05 8.35 -13.05
CA GLY A 307 4.83 9.45 -14.00
C GLY A 307 3.72 9.16 -15.02
N SER A 308 3.60 7.89 -15.45
CA SER A 308 2.50 7.47 -16.36
C SER A 308 1.12 7.64 -15.70
N ALA A 309 0.97 7.29 -14.43
CA ALA A 309 -0.27 7.50 -13.70
C ALA A 309 -0.60 8.99 -13.53
N ILE A 310 0.41 9.82 -13.24
CA ILE A 310 0.27 11.28 -13.16
C ILE A 310 -0.19 11.86 -14.53
N VAL A 311 0.46 11.48 -15.64
CA VAL A 311 0.08 11.98 -16.96
C VAL A 311 -1.33 11.52 -17.34
N SER A 312 -1.70 10.29 -17.00
CA SER A 312 -3.07 9.80 -17.18
C SER A 312 -4.09 10.63 -16.40
N ASP A 313 -3.76 11.05 -15.18
CA ASP A 313 -4.61 11.94 -14.37
C ASP A 313 -4.67 13.36 -14.94
N ILE A 314 -3.57 13.89 -15.48
CA ILE A 314 -3.56 15.19 -16.19
C ILE A 314 -4.52 15.15 -17.38
N ILE A 315 -4.42 14.12 -18.23
CA ILE A 315 -5.29 13.93 -19.40
C ILE A 315 -6.75 13.81 -18.95
N TYR A 316 -7.00 12.98 -17.94
CA TYR A 316 -8.36 12.79 -17.41
C TYR A 316 -8.94 14.10 -16.85
N ALA A 317 -8.16 14.84 -16.04
CA ALA A 317 -8.56 16.14 -15.51
C ALA A 317 -8.86 17.15 -16.61
N ALA A 318 -8.04 17.15 -17.69
CA ALA A 318 -8.23 18.03 -18.81
C ALA A 318 -9.52 17.76 -19.60
N HIS A 319 -9.99 16.53 -19.64
CA HIS A 319 -11.26 16.17 -20.29
C HIS A 319 -12.49 16.42 -19.42
N GLN A 320 -12.35 16.50 -18.10
CA GLN A 320 -13.48 16.73 -17.21
C GLN A 320 -14.10 18.14 -17.41
N ARG A 321 -15.42 18.19 -17.58
CA ARG A 321 -16.16 19.46 -17.67
C ARG A 321 -16.47 20.02 -16.28
N LYS A 322 -16.68 19.13 -15.30
CA LYS A 322 -16.97 19.46 -13.88
C LYS A 322 -16.21 18.49 -12.99
N PRO A 323 -15.61 18.95 -11.90
CA PRO A 323 -15.00 18.09 -10.91
C PRO A 323 -16.02 17.09 -10.35
N ARG A 324 -15.58 15.84 -10.18
CA ARG A 324 -16.36 14.80 -9.53
C ARG A 324 -15.80 14.57 -8.14
N TYR A 325 -16.66 14.72 -7.13
CA TYR A 325 -16.33 14.43 -5.74
C TYR A 325 -16.92 13.09 -5.34
N LEU A 326 -16.23 12.37 -4.46
CA LEU A 326 -16.72 11.08 -4.00
C LEU A 326 -17.95 11.25 -3.12
N PRO A 327 -19.01 10.46 -3.36
CA PRO A 327 -20.17 10.45 -2.49
C PRO A 327 -19.86 9.64 -1.24
N PHE A 328 -19.37 10.27 -0.18
CA PHE A 328 -19.25 9.60 1.11
C PHE A 328 -20.61 9.39 1.76
N LYS A 329 -20.83 8.20 2.31
CA LYS A 329 -21.99 7.94 3.18
C LYS A 329 -21.79 8.73 4.47
N ASN A 330 -22.85 9.44 4.92
CA ASN A 330 -22.84 10.16 6.19
C ASN A 330 -21.63 11.12 6.35
N ASP A 331 -21.47 12.09 5.46
CA ASP A 331 -20.39 13.11 5.50
C ASP A 331 -18.94 12.57 5.46
N GLY A 332 -18.78 11.29 5.26
CA GLY A 332 -17.45 10.61 5.29
C GLY A 332 -16.91 10.35 6.69
N SER A 333 -17.66 10.65 7.75
CA SER A 333 -17.26 10.31 9.11
C SER A 333 -17.34 8.81 9.37
N SER A 334 -16.48 8.30 10.26
CA SER A 334 -16.49 6.91 10.71
C SER A 334 -16.46 6.86 12.24
N ARG A 335 -17.18 5.88 12.82
CA ARG A 335 -17.20 5.61 14.26
C ARG A 335 -16.34 4.39 14.56
N ASP A 336 -15.92 4.24 15.81
CA ASP A 336 -15.17 3.07 16.26
C ASP A 336 -15.92 1.76 16.03
N SER A 337 -17.24 1.78 16.18
CA SER A 337 -18.12 0.63 15.92
C SER A 337 -18.17 0.17 14.47
N ASP A 338 -17.68 1.00 13.55
CA ASP A 338 -17.61 0.67 12.13
C ASP A 338 -16.42 -0.23 11.78
N PHE A 339 -15.48 -0.44 12.72
CA PHE A 339 -14.27 -1.21 12.49
C PHE A 339 -14.23 -2.51 13.29
N ILE A 340 -13.72 -3.54 12.65
CA ILE A 340 -13.41 -4.82 13.28
C ILE A 340 -11.93 -4.78 13.69
N THR A 341 -11.68 -4.82 15.01
CA THR A 341 -10.33 -4.86 15.59
C THR A 341 -9.90 -6.26 16.02
N ASP A 342 -10.87 -7.17 16.21
CA ASP A 342 -10.65 -8.56 16.58
C ASP A 342 -11.08 -9.45 15.42
N PHE A 343 -10.25 -9.47 14.37
CA PHE A 343 -10.49 -10.26 13.17
C PHE A 343 -10.20 -11.75 13.39
N LYS A 344 -10.72 -12.60 12.50
CA LYS A 344 -10.46 -14.03 12.48
C LYS A 344 -9.45 -14.37 11.38
N SER A 345 -8.47 -15.21 11.72
CA SER A 345 -7.52 -15.80 10.78
C SER A 345 -7.17 -17.22 11.20
N LYS A 346 -6.54 -17.98 10.33
CA LYS A 346 -5.73 -19.13 10.71
C LYS A 346 -4.33 -18.62 11.11
N TYR A 347 -3.62 -19.37 11.90
CA TYR A 347 -2.31 -18.96 12.40
C TYR A 347 -1.29 -20.08 12.23
N TYR A 348 -0.14 -19.73 11.68
CA TYR A 348 1.09 -20.46 11.81
C TYR A 348 1.78 -19.98 13.09
N VAL A 349 2.09 -20.92 13.99
CA VAL A 349 2.73 -20.64 15.27
C VAL A 349 3.94 -21.53 15.41
N ARG A 350 5.14 -20.96 15.52
CA ARG A 350 6.36 -21.70 15.84
C ARG A 350 6.73 -21.46 17.30
N ILE A 351 6.81 -22.54 18.05
CA ILE A 351 7.10 -22.56 19.49
C ILE A 351 8.42 -23.27 19.69
N CYS A 352 9.40 -22.56 20.26
CA CYS A 352 10.66 -23.14 20.69
C CYS A 352 10.48 -23.73 22.11
N ALA A 353 10.74 -25.02 22.25
CA ALA A 353 10.59 -25.74 23.50
C ALA A 353 11.80 -26.63 23.80
N THR A 354 11.93 -27.08 25.04
CA THR A 354 12.84 -28.15 25.40
C THR A 354 12.26 -29.48 24.90
N ASP A 355 13.07 -30.28 24.21
CA ASP A 355 12.65 -31.59 23.74
C ASP A 355 12.54 -32.53 24.92
N ARG A 356 11.30 -32.76 25.36
CA ARG A 356 10.98 -33.65 26.46
C ARG A 356 9.58 -34.24 26.30
N GLU A 357 9.41 -35.39 26.92
CA GLU A 357 8.12 -36.09 26.92
C GLU A 357 6.98 -35.21 27.41
N GLY A 358 5.83 -35.27 26.73
CA GLY A 358 4.60 -34.57 27.06
C GLY A 358 4.54 -33.09 26.74
N ILE A 359 5.60 -32.44 26.20
CA ILE A 359 5.60 -30.99 25.91
C ILE A 359 4.55 -30.65 24.83
N LEU A 360 4.45 -31.44 23.76
CA LEU A 360 3.45 -31.29 22.72
C LEU A 360 2.02 -31.39 23.29
N GLY A 361 1.78 -32.37 24.15
CA GLY A 361 0.48 -32.56 24.81
C GLY A 361 0.05 -31.37 25.66
N ARG A 362 0.99 -30.79 26.44
CA ARG A 362 0.73 -29.59 27.25
C ARG A 362 0.40 -28.39 26.42
N ILE A 363 1.13 -28.11 25.35
CA ILE A 363 0.87 -27.02 24.44
C ILE A 363 -0.50 -27.19 23.77
N SER A 364 -0.78 -28.40 23.24
CA SER A 364 -2.06 -28.72 22.61
C SER A 364 -3.25 -28.58 23.54
N THR A 365 -3.05 -28.92 24.87
CA THR A 365 -4.07 -28.74 25.90
C THR A 365 -4.43 -27.26 26.08
N VAL A 366 -3.46 -26.35 26.03
CA VAL A 366 -3.75 -24.90 26.13
C VAL A 366 -4.54 -24.41 24.92
N PHE A 367 -4.20 -24.84 23.70
CA PHE A 367 -5.02 -24.52 22.52
C PHE A 367 -6.45 -25.02 22.68
N GLY A 368 -6.64 -26.27 23.11
CA GLY A 368 -7.96 -26.86 23.35
C GLY A 368 -8.78 -26.13 24.43
N LYS A 369 -8.17 -25.74 25.56
CA LYS A 369 -8.82 -24.94 26.62
C LYS A 369 -9.29 -23.58 26.13
N ASN A 370 -8.54 -22.96 25.20
CA ASN A 370 -8.91 -21.70 24.58
C ASN A 370 -9.80 -21.88 23.33
N LYS A 371 -10.32 -23.09 23.06
CA LYS A 371 -11.18 -23.42 21.94
C LYS A 371 -10.53 -23.15 20.55
N ILE A 372 -9.22 -23.26 20.46
CA ILE A 372 -8.46 -23.16 19.23
C ILE A 372 -8.27 -24.57 18.68
N GLY A 373 -8.84 -24.82 17.49
CA GLY A 373 -8.61 -26.08 16.76
C GLY A 373 -7.23 -26.07 16.10
N ILE A 374 -6.60 -27.23 16.05
CA ILE A 374 -5.30 -27.43 15.40
C ILE A 374 -5.56 -28.16 14.07
N GLU A 375 -5.12 -27.56 12.96
CA GLU A 375 -5.24 -28.17 11.62
C GLU A 375 -4.03 -29.05 11.30
N LYS A 376 -2.81 -28.57 11.64
CA LYS A 376 -1.55 -29.30 11.40
C LYS A 376 -0.58 -29.08 12.53
N VAL A 377 0.28 -30.08 12.77
CA VAL A 377 1.40 -30.01 13.70
C VAL A 377 2.64 -30.58 13.00
N PHE A 378 3.75 -29.90 13.13
CA PHE A 378 5.06 -30.35 12.65
C PHE A 378 6.07 -30.18 13.77
N GLN A 379 6.99 -31.11 13.85
CA GLN A 379 8.14 -31.03 14.74
C GLN A 379 9.39 -31.25 13.87
N ASN A 380 10.35 -30.32 13.94
CA ASN A 380 11.62 -30.49 13.23
C ASN A 380 12.46 -31.57 13.92
N GLU A 381 13.03 -32.45 13.09
CA GLU A 381 13.89 -33.56 13.58
C GLU A 381 15.28 -33.10 14.03
N GLU A 382 15.68 -31.85 13.72
CA GLU A 382 16.98 -31.31 14.10
C GLU A 382 16.99 -30.87 15.56
N ASN A 383 17.31 -31.82 16.45
CA ASN A 383 17.54 -31.56 17.87
C ASN A 383 18.95 -30.99 18.09
N VAL A 384 19.11 -29.67 17.98
CA VAL A 384 20.35 -29.00 18.38
C VAL A 384 20.23 -28.60 19.86
N ASN A 385 21.08 -29.15 20.72
CA ASN A 385 21.13 -28.82 22.15
C ASN A 385 19.83 -29.05 22.93
N SER A 386 19.14 -30.17 22.73
CA SER A 386 17.87 -30.51 23.41
C SER A 386 16.75 -29.46 23.21
N LYS A 387 16.77 -28.75 22.09
CA LYS A 387 15.74 -27.82 21.70
C LYS A 387 14.99 -28.39 20.51
N THR A 388 13.68 -28.17 20.47
CA THR A 388 12.83 -28.52 19.34
C THR A 388 11.92 -27.35 19.01
N ASP A 389 11.71 -27.12 17.71
CA ASP A 389 10.69 -26.21 17.23
C ASP A 389 9.44 -27.03 16.88
N ILE A 390 8.34 -26.69 17.56
CA ILE A 390 7.02 -27.27 17.30
C ILE A 390 6.18 -26.22 16.57
N ILE A 391 5.71 -26.59 15.40
CA ILE A 391 4.95 -25.71 14.51
C ILE A 391 3.51 -26.16 14.48
N PHE A 392 2.60 -25.22 14.72
CA PHE A 392 1.15 -25.44 14.65
C PHE A 392 0.56 -24.58 13.54
N VAL A 393 -0.36 -25.15 12.76
CA VAL A 393 -1.30 -24.39 11.93
C VAL A 393 -2.68 -24.59 12.57
N THR A 394 -3.33 -23.47 12.91
CA THR A 394 -4.62 -23.50 13.60
C THR A 394 -5.78 -23.46 12.61
N HIS A 395 -6.98 -23.88 13.04
CA HIS A 395 -8.22 -23.45 12.40
C HIS A 395 -8.48 -21.96 12.66
N LEU A 396 -9.53 -21.41 12.03
CA LEU A 396 -9.93 -20.01 12.21
C LEU A 396 -10.17 -19.69 13.69
N SER A 397 -9.47 -18.67 14.17
CA SER A 397 -9.60 -18.16 15.53
C SER A 397 -9.54 -16.64 15.55
N HIS A 398 -10.09 -16.02 16.59
CA HIS A 398 -9.96 -14.58 16.81
C HIS A 398 -8.55 -14.22 17.29
N GLU A 399 -8.04 -13.06 16.85
CA GLU A 399 -6.71 -12.54 17.22
C GLU A 399 -6.50 -12.53 18.74
N LYS A 400 -7.46 -11.99 19.51
CA LYS A 400 -7.38 -11.93 20.97
C LYS A 400 -7.34 -13.29 21.64
N ILE A 401 -7.99 -14.30 21.07
CA ILE A 401 -8.00 -15.66 21.63
C ILE A 401 -6.64 -16.31 21.42
N ILE A 402 -6.04 -16.16 20.23
CA ILE A 402 -4.71 -16.69 19.96
C ILE A 402 -3.66 -16.01 20.82
N GLU A 403 -3.69 -14.68 20.96
CA GLU A 403 -2.77 -13.94 21.82
C GLU A 403 -2.84 -14.41 23.29
N LYS A 404 -4.07 -14.63 23.79
CA LYS A 404 -4.27 -15.17 25.14
C LYS A 404 -3.65 -16.56 25.27
N ALA A 405 -3.93 -17.47 24.34
CA ALA A 405 -3.39 -18.83 24.37
C ALA A 405 -1.86 -18.84 24.31
N LEU A 406 -1.25 -17.97 23.49
CA LEU A 406 0.20 -17.87 23.37
C LEU A 406 0.87 -17.36 24.67
N LYS A 407 0.23 -16.44 25.38
CA LYS A 407 0.69 -16.02 26.74
C LYS A 407 0.67 -17.18 27.73
N GLU A 408 -0.40 -17.98 27.73
CA GLU A 408 -0.50 -19.17 28.58
C GLU A 408 0.56 -20.23 28.17
N ILE A 409 0.80 -20.43 26.89
CA ILE A 409 1.80 -21.37 26.37
C ILE A 409 3.22 -20.93 26.78
N THR A 410 3.53 -19.63 26.66
CA THR A 410 4.85 -19.10 27.05
C THR A 410 5.14 -19.28 28.54
N ALA A 411 4.10 -19.36 29.37
CA ALA A 411 4.23 -19.63 30.83
C ALA A 411 4.42 -21.11 31.16
N LEU A 412 4.30 -22.05 30.22
CA LEU A 412 4.51 -23.46 30.44
C LEU A 412 5.99 -23.77 30.69
N ASP A 413 6.24 -24.56 31.73
CA ASP A 413 7.58 -25.11 31.97
C ASP A 413 8.03 -25.98 30.78
N GLY A 414 9.23 -25.69 30.22
CA GLY A 414 9.77 -26.30 29.03
C GLY A 414 9.48 -25.57 27.71
N VAL A 415 8.61 -24.58 27.68
CA VAL A 415 8.50 -23.63 26.57
C VAL A 415 9.51 -22.51 26.78
N LYS A 416 10.30 -22.21 25.75
CA LYS A 416 11.30 -21.13 25.79
C LYS A 416 10.69 -19.81 25.32
N ASN A 417 10.08 -19.84 24.15
CA ASN A 417 9.38 -18.68 23.56
C ASN A 417 8.45 -19.11 22.43
N VAL A 418 7.56 -18.22 22.06
CA VAL A 418 6.86 -18.23 20.77
C VAL A 418 7.77 -17.51 19.77
N ALA A 419 8.39 -18.26 18.89
CA ALA A 419 9.39 -17.75 17.93
C ALA A 419 8.74 -17.06 16.73
N ALA A 420 7.56 -17.49 16.29
CA ALA A 420 6.80 -16.86 15.23
C ALA A 420 5.28 -16.99 15.42
N LEU A 421 4.57 -15.93 15.04
CA LEU A 421 3.12 -15.92 14.87
C LEU A 421 2.83 -15.24 13.50
N ILE A 422 2.39 -16.02 12.52
CA ILE A 422 2.10 -15.53 11.18
C ILE A 422 0.68 -15.93 10.80
N ARG A 423 -0.12 -14.98 10.32
CA ARG A 423 -1.49 -15.27 9.88
C ARG A 423 -1.46 -16.04 8.56
N VAL A 424 -2.44 -16.92 8.37
CA VAL A 424 -2.62 -17.68 7.14
C VAL A 424 -3.94 -17.25 6.51
N GLU A 425 -3.85 -16.68 5.30
CA GLU A 425 -4.98 -16.15 4.53
C GLU A 425 -5.34 -17.11 3.38
N GLU A 426 -6.66 -17.28 3.17
CA GLU A 426 -7.21 -18.12 2.11
C GLU A 426 -7.61 -17.29 0.88
#